data_c5a5f0d1310947730074ff6af507af90
#
_entry.id   c5a5f0d1310947730074ff6af507af90
#
_cell.length_a   1.000
_cell.length_b   1.000
_cell.length_c   1.000
_cell.angle_alpha   90.00
_cell.angle_beta   90.00
_cell.angle_gamma   90.00
#
_symmetry.space_group_name_H-M   'P 1'
#
loop_
_entity.id
_entity.type
_entity.pdbx_description
1 polymer ?
#
loop_
_entity_poly.entity_id
_entity_poly.type
_entity_poly.pdbx_seq_one_letter_code
_entity_poly.pdbx_strand_id
1 'polypeptide(L)'
;MAAPLLAAAAGGGPLLFRQLFDANTGTFTYLLADVPSGQGVLIDAVFEQHARDLSLIRELGIELVASIDTHAHADHVTGSWLMHEATGCAIALAATAGATNVSRPLVHGDHIGFGRRQLEVRATP
;
A
#
# COMPACT_ATOMS: atom_id res chain seq x y z
N MET A 1 -4.11 2.31 -16.57
CA MET A 1 -4.59 1.11 -16.40
C MET A 1 -4.54 0.67 -15.00
N ALA A 2 -5.56 0.30 -14.54
CA ALA A 2 -5.67 -0.06 -13.20
C ALA A 2 -5.15 -1.41 -12.98
N ALA A 3 -4.43 -1.55 -11.96
CA ALA A 3 -4.14 -2.82 -11.54
C ALA A 3 -4.93 -2.98 -10.35
N PRO A 4 -5.07 -3.69 -9.69
CA PRO A 4 -5.42 -4.53 -8.86
C PRO A 4 -6.10 -4.27 -7.72
N LEU A 5 -6.91 -4.92 -7.26
CA LEU A 5 -7.32 -4.88 -6.23
C LEU A 5 -7.54 -5.84 -5.45
N LEU A 6 -7.76 -5.89 -4.31
CA LEU A 6 -7.36 -6.59 -3.38
C LEU A 6 -8.34 -6.89 -2.44
N ALA A 7 -8.61 -8.01 -2.04
CA ALA A 7 -9.41 -8.41 -0.94
C ALA A 7 -8.48 -8.92 0.11
N ALA A 8 -8.63 -8.48 1.29
CA ALA A 8 -7.88 -9.03 2.38
C ALA A 8 -8.32 -10.46 2.62
N ALA A 9 -7.40 -11.38 2.64
CA ALA A 9 -7.74 -12.75 2.93
C ALA A 9 -8.13 -12.89 4.39
N ALA A 10 -8.97 -13.81 4.67
CA ALA A 10 -9.42 -14.05 6.01
C ALA A 10 -8.23 -14.44 6.89
N GLY A 11 -8.13 -13.83 7.99
CA GLY A 11 -7.17 -14.16 9.02
C GLY A 11 -7.87 -14.13 10.33
N GLY A 12 -7.22 -14.51 11.38
CA GLY A 12 -7.78 -14.41 12.70
C GLY A 12 -7.68 -13.01 13.24
N GLY A 13 -8.68 -12.57 13.96
CA GLY A 13 -8.66 -11.29 14.66
C GLY A 13 -9.10 -10.11 13.81
N PRO A 14 -9.14 -8.93 14.42
CA PRO A 14 -9.67 -7.75 13.77
C PRO A 14 -8.74 -7.17 12.73
N LEU A 15 -9.33 -6.62 11.69
CA LEU A 15 -8.65 -5.88 10.63
C LEU A 15 -8.93 -4.40 10.84
N LEU A 16 -7.88 -3.61 10.88
CA LEU A 16 -8.02 -2.17 10.86
C LEU A 16 -8.10 -1.72 9.40
N PHE A 17 -9.04 -0.87 9.09
CA PHE A 17 -9.23 -0.33 7.76
C PHE A 17 -9.48 1.17 7.86
N ARG A 18 -8.72 1.94 7.09
CA ARG A 18 -8.92 3.39 6.99
C ARG A 18 -8.88 3.79 5.53
N GLN A 19 -9.85 4.60 5.13
CA GLN A 19 -9.87 5.20 3.81
C GLN A 19 -9.56 6.68 3.95
N LEU A 20 -8.56 7.14 3.23
CA LEU A 20 -8.11 8.53 3.27
C LEU A 20 -8.29 9.13 1.88
N PHE A 21 -8.58 10.40 1.81
CA PHE A 21 -8.87 11.06 0.54
C PHE A 21 -7.98 12.28 0.33
N ASP A 22 -7.50 12.44 -0.89
CA ASP A 22 -6.80 13.64 -1.31
C ASP A 22 -7.69 14.37 -2.32
N ALA A 23 -8.19 15.53 -1.92
CA ALA A 23 -9.11 16.31 -2.75
C ALA A 23 -8.46 16.89 -4.01
N ASN A 24 -7.16 17.16 -3.95
CA ASN A 24 -6.47 17.76 -5.08
C ASN A 24 -6.32 16.81 -6.25
N THR A 25 -6.10 15.54 -5.97
CA THR A 25 -5.91 14.53 -7.02
C THR A 25 -7.12 13.61 -7.19
N GLY A 26 -8.07 13.66 -6.26
CA GLY A 26 -9.20 12.73 -6.24
C GLY A 26 -8.80 11.31 -5.89
N THR A 27 -7.66 11.12 -5.24
CA THR A 27 -7.14 9.79 -4.91
C THR A 27 -7.57 9.33 -3.55
N PHE A 28 -8.00 8.08 -3.47
CA PHE A 28 -8.21 7.42 -2.20
C PHE A 28 -6.97 6.61 -1.84
N THR A 29 -6.52 6.76 -0.61
CA THR A 29 -5.44 5.97 -0.02
C THR A 29 -6.04 5.06 1.03
N TYR A 30 -5.63 3.81 1.06
CA TYR A 30 -6.16 2.84 2.01
C TYR A 30 -5.06 2.35 2.94
N LEU A 31 -5.36 2.32 4.23
CA LEU A 31 -4.48 1.73 5.23
C LEU A 31 -5.18 0.50 5.80
N LEU A 32 -4.52 -0.65 5.71
CA LEU A 32 -5.01 -1.88 6.28
C LEU A 32 -3.98 -2.44 7.24
N ALA A 33 -4.41 -2.91 8.38
CA ALA A 33 -3.49 -3.51 9.34
C ALA A 33 -4.12 -4.70 10.04
N ASP A 34 -3.29 -5.69 10.31
CA ASP A 34 -3.66 -6.82 11.14
C ASP A 34 -3.45 -6.39 12.59
N VAL A 35 -4.53 -6.21 13.31
CA VAL A 35 -4.46 -5.64 14.66
C VAL A 35 -3.62 -6.48 15.62
N PRO A 36 -3.76 -7.81 15.64
CA PRO A 36 -2.96 -8.60 16.58
C PRO A 36 -1.44 -8.48 16.38
N SER A 37 -0.98 -8.39 15.14
CA SER A 37 0.46 -8.29 14.87
C SER A 37 0.97 -6.87 14.80
N GLY A 38 0.08 -5.91 14.52
CA GLY A 38 0.46 -4.52 14.28
C GLY A 38 1.05 -4.26 12.90
N GLN A 39 1.09 -5.26 12.02
CA GLN A 39 1.64 -5.07 10.67
C GLN A 39 0.57 -4.59 9.71
N GLY A 40 0.95 -3.71 8.81
CA GLY A 40 0.00 -3.14 7.86
C GLY A 40 0.60 -2.79 6.52
N VAL A 41 -0.29 -2.40 5.60
CA VAL A 41 0.07 -1.97 4.25
C VAL A 41 -0.67 -0.68 3.92
N LEU A 42 -0.06 0.14 3.08
CA LEU A 42 -0.65 1.37 2.59
C LEU A 42 -0.83 1.24 1.08
N ILE A 43 -1.97 1.67 0.55
CA ILE A 43 -2.30 1.52 -0.86
C ILE A 43 -2.54 2.89 -1.47
N ASP A 44 -1.87 3.18 -2.57
CA ASP A 44 -1.98 4.42 -3.35
C ASP A 44 -1.68 5.68 -2.55
N ALA A 45 -0.54 5.70 -1.91
CA ALA A 45 -0.09 6.85 -1.16
C ALA A 45 0.16 8.04 -2.09
N VAL A 46 -0.39 9.20 -1.73
CA VAL A 46 -0.19 10.44 -2.48
C VAL A 46 1.02 11.16 -1.91
N PHE A 47 1.92 11.59 -2.80
CA PHE A 47 3.16 12.25 -2.40
C PHE A 47 2.92 13.39 -1.41
N GLU A 48 1.98 14.28 -1.72
CA GLU A 48 1.72 15.46 -0.91
C GLU A 48 1.08 15.14 0.45
N GLN A 49 0.58 13.93 0.62
CA GLN A 49 -0.08 13.50 1.85
C GLN A 49 0.79 12.59 2.71
N HIS A 50 2.09 12.48 2.40
CA HIS A 50 2.95 11.54 3.12
C HIS A 50 3.04 11.86 4.62
N ALA A 51 3.04 13.13 4.98
CA ALA A 51 3.10 13.52 6.38
C ALA A 51 1.84 13.10 7.14
N ARG A 52 0.67 13.27 6.53
CA ARG A 52 -0.60 12.83 7.11
C ARG A 52 -0.60 11.32 7.32
N ASP A 53 -0.22 10.59 6.27
CA ASP A 53 -0.26 9.13 6.30
C ASP A 53 0.74 8.58 7.31
N LEU A 54 1.94 9.15 7.35
CA LEU A 54 2.97 8.72 8.29
C LEU A 54 2.58 9.02 9.74
N SER A 55 1.95 10.17 9.99
CA SER A 55 1.43 10.50 11.31
C SER A 55 0.39 9.50 11.78
N LEU A 56 -0.52 9.12 10.89
CA LEU A 56 -1.56 8.15 11.22
C LEU A 56 -0.96 6.77 11.53
N ILE A 57 -0.01 6.33 10.71
CA ILE A 57 0.68 5.05 10.91
C ILE A 57 1.39 5.03 12.26
N ARG A 58 2.06 6.10 12.61
CA ARG A 58 2.77 6.22 13.90
C ARG A 58 1.81 6.27 15.07
N GLU A 59 0.72 7.03 14.93
CA GLU A 59 -0.27 7.16 15.98
C GLU A 59 -0.95 5.84 16.27
N LEU A 60 -1.21 5.05 15.26
CA LEU A 60 -1.83 3.74 15.41
C LEU A 60 -0.84 2.62 15.77
N GLY A 61 0.45 2.95 15.80
CA GLY A 61 1.48 1.97 16.16
C GLY A 61 1.66 0.86 15.12
N ILE A 62 1.44 1.17 13.84
CA ILE A 62 1.52 0.18 12.79
C ILE A 62 2.95 0.04 12.27
N GLU A 63 3.39 -1.20 12.12
CA GLU A 63 4.61 -1.52 11.40
C GLU A 63 4.24 -1.68 9.92
N LEU A 64 4.62 -0.71 9.10
CA LEU A 64 4.28 -0.74 7.68
C LEU A 64 5.22 -1.71 6.96
N VAL A 65 4.65 -2.73 6.34
CA VAL A 65 5.45 -3.73 5.62
C VAL A 65 5.56 -3.45 4.13
N ALA A 66 4.58 -2.77 3.56
CA ALA A 66 4.61 -2.40 2.14
C ALA A 66 3.77 -1.18 1.86
N SER A 67 4.20 -0.40 0.89
CA SER A 67 3.39 0.66 0.27
C SER A 67 3.16 0.24 -1.17
N ILE A 68 1.90 0.13 -1.56
CA ILE A 68 1.48 -0.51 -2.80
C ILE A 68 0.88 0.54 -3.72
N ASP A 69 1.36 0.59 -4.95
CA ASP A 69 0.77 1.46 -5.96
C ASP A 69 -0.04 0.61 -6.93
N THR A 70 -1.33 0.93 -7.07
CA THR A 70 -2.20 0.20 -8.01
C THR A 70 -2.06 0.70 -9.43
N HIS A 71 -1.44 1.88 -9.61
CA HIS A 71 -1.24 2.48 -10.92
C HIS A 71 0.20 2.94 -11.09
N ALA A 72 0.71 2.87 -12.30
CA ALA A 72 2.02 3.43 -12.61
C ALA A 72 1.95 4.94 -12.65
N HIS A 73 2.93 5.58 -12.04
CA HIS A 73 3.12 7.02 -12.13
C HIS A 73 4.43 7.23 -12.89
N ALA A 74 4.33 7.53 -14.17
CA ALA A 74 5.46 7.45 -15.08
C ALA A 74 6.67 8.29 -14.70
N ASP A 75 6.50 9.46 -14.14
CA ASP A 75 7.58 10.41 -13.97
C ASP A 75 7.70 10.99 -12.57
N HIS A 76 7.08 10.39 -11.58
CA HIS A 76 7.02 11.04 -10.29
C HIS A 76 7.56 10.20 -9.17
N VAL A 77 8.14 10.91 -8.21
CA VAL A 77 8.34 10.33 -6.88
C VAL A 77 6.96 10.12 -6.29
N THR A 78 6.62 8.90 -5.98
CA THR A 78 5.33 8.59 -5.39
C THR A 78 5.38 8.69 -3.88
N GLY A 79 4.19 8.70 -3.25
CA GLY A 79 4.10 8.62 -1.81
C GLY A 79 4.74 7.33 -1.28
N SER A 80 4.72 6.26 -2.06
CA SER A 80 5.35 5.00 -1.68
C SER A 80 6.86 5.13 -1.48
N TRP A 81 7.55 5.91 -2.32
CA TRP A 81 8.98 6.13 -2.15
C TRP A 81 9.26 6.83 -0.82
N LEU A 82 8.45 7.84 -0.48
CA LEU A 82 8.60 8.53 0.79
C LEU A 82 8.31 7.62 1.98
N MET A 83 7.34 6.73 1.85
CA MET A 83 7.05 5.74 2.90
C MET A 83 8.22 4.78 3.07
N HIS A 84 8.84 4.36 1.97
CA HIS A 84 10.03 3.51 2.00
C HIS A 84 11.17 4.22 2.74
N GLU A 85 11.41 5.50 2.42
CA GLU A 85 12.47 6.27 3.07
C GLU A 85 12.21 6.44 4.57
N ALA A 86 10.97 6.61 4.96
CA ALA A 86 10.62 6.87 6.36
C ALA A 86 10.51 5.60 7.21
N THR A 87 10.11 4.49 6.62
CA THR A 87 9.78 3.27 7.39
C THR A 87 10.61 2.06 7.00
N GLY A 88 11.27 2.09 5.86
CA GLY A 88 11.96 0.91 5.33
C GLY A 88 11.04 -0.11 4.68
N CYS A 89 9.76 0.22 4.49
CA CYS A 89 8.81 -0.72 3.90
C CYS A 89 9.15 -1.02 2.44
N ALA A 90 8.63 -2.12 1.93
CA ALA A 90 8.77 -2.46 0.52
C ALA A 90 7.89 -1.54 -0.33
N ILE A 91 8.31 -1.28 -1.56
CA ILE A 91 7.48 -0.60 -2.55
C ILE A 91 7.01 -1.67 -3.54
N ALA A 92 5.72 -1.80 -3.69
CA ALA A 92 5.14 -2.81 -4.57
C ALA A 92 4.31 -2.15 -5.68
N LEU A 93 4.49 -2.63 -6.90
CA LEU A 93 3.83 -2.06 -8.07
C LEU A 93 3.65 -3.16 -9.11
N ALA A 94 2.62 -3.04 -9.92
CA ALA A 94 2.38 -4.00 -11.00
C ALA A 94 3.63 -4.15 -11.89
N ALA A 95 4.02 -5.38 -12.16
CA ALA A 95 5.22 -5.68 -12.92
C ALA A 95 5.18 -5.09 -14.33
N THR A 96 4.00 -4.97 -14.92
CA THR A 96 3.81 -4.41 -16.25
C THR A 96 4.04 -2.90 -16.32
N ALA A 97 4.17 -2.24 -15.20
CA ALA A 97 4.32 -0.79 -15.17
C ALA A 97 5.73 -0.32 -15.55
N GLY A 98 6.70 -1.19 -15.60
CA GLY A 98 8.05 -0.83 -16.02
C GLY A 98 8.83 0.04 -15.05
N ALA A 99 8.40 0.15 -13.83
CA ALA A 99 9.07 0.98 -12.84
C ALA A 99 10.38 0.33 -12.38
N THR A 100 11.39 1.13 -12.19
CA THR A 100 12.72 0.64 -11.83
C THR A 100 13.03 0.71 -10.34
N ASN A 101 12.26 1.47 -9.58
CA ASN A 101 12.50 1.65 -8.15
C ASN A 101 11.55 0.85 -7.28
N VAL A 102 11.14 -0.30 -7.76
CA VAL A 102 10.18 -1.14 -7.05
C VAL A 102 10.90 -2.27 -6.37
N SER A 103 10.71 -2.39 -5.05
CA SER A 103 11.28 -3.49 -4.29
C SER A 103 10.60 -4.81 -4.64
N ARG A 104 9.33 -4.75 -5.02
CA ARG A 104 8.53 -5.93 -5.27
C ARG A 104 7.57 -5.73 -6.43
N PRO A 105 7.92 -6.19 -7.62
CA PRO A 105 6.98 -6.19 -8.75
C PRO A 105 5.85 -7.18 -8.47
N LEU A 106 4.64 -6.79 -8.82
CA LEU A 106 3.45 -7.61 -8.57
C LEU A 106 2.85 -8.12 -9.87
N VAL A 107 2.45 -9.37 -9.86
CA VAL A 107 1.68 -9.95 -10.96
C VAL A 107 0.38 -10.54 -10.41
N HIS A 108 -0.57 -10.81 -11.30
CA HIS A 108 -1.86 -11.39 -10.92
C HIS A 108 -1.64 -12.68 -10.13
N GLY A 109 -2.32 -12.78 -9.03
CA GLY A 109 -2.23 -13.94 -8.15
C GLY A 109 -1.21 -13.83 -7.03
N ASP A 110 -0.36 -12.81 -7.06
CA ASP A 110 0.59 -12.60 -5.97
C ASP A 110 -0.11 -12.25 -4.67
N HIS A 111 0.54 -12.55 -3.57
CA HIS A 111 0.05 -12.20 -2.25
C HIS A 111 1.05 -11.32 -1.52
N ILE A 112 0.53 -10.36 -0.77
CA ILE A 112 1.33 -9.51 0.11
C ILE A 112 0.86 -9.77 1.53
N GLY A 113 1.74 -10.30 2.35
CA GLY A 113 1.41 -10.63 3.73
C GLY A 113 1.61 -9.47 4.69
N PHE A 114 0.70 -9.31 5.64
CA PHE A 114 0.86 -8.40 6.75
C PHE A 114 0.24 -9.05 7.99
N GLY A 115 1.10 -9.46 8.90
CA GLY A 115 0.67 -10.22 10.06
C GLY A 115 0.08 -11.57 9.65
N ARG A 116 -1.13 -11.84 10.08
CA ARG A 116 -1.83 -13.09 9.78
C ARG A 116 -2.72 -12.97 8.56
N ARG A 117 -2.68 -11.82 7.89
CA ARG A 117 -3.53 -11.53 6.74
C ARG A 117 -2.68 -11.40 5.50
N GLN A 118 -3.34 -11.45 4.37
CA GLN A 118 -2.67 -11.18 3.10
C GLN A 118 -3.64 -10.52 2.11
N LEU A 119 -3.06 -9.76 1.20
CA LEU A 119 -3.78 -9.22 0.06
C LEU A 119 -3.47 -10.07 -1.15
N GLU A 120 -4.46 -10.30 -1.97
CA GLU A 120 -4.28 -10.99 -3.24
C GLU A 120 -4.31 -9.95 -4.36
N VAL A 121 -3.31 -9.99 -5.22
CA VAL A 121 -3.23 -9.09 -6.36
C VAL A 121 -4.10 -9.62 -7.49
N ARG A 122 -4.99 -8.77 -7.99
CA ARG A 122 -5.82 -9.10 -9.14
C ARG A 122 -5.62 -8.06 -10.21
N ALA A 123 -5.09 -8.47 -11.34
CA ALA A 123 -4.94 -7.60 -12.47
C ALA A 123 -6.31 -7.45 -13.16
N THR A 124 -6.73 -6.21 -13.37
CA THR A 124 -7.96 -5.93 -14.07
C THR A 124 -7.65 -5.25 -15.38
N PRO A 125 -8.39 -5.58 -16.46
CA PRO A 125 -8.14 -4.95 -17.76
C PRO A 125 -8.42 -3.46 -17.73
#